data_7653d95c5c99c156cfa725968e96b036
#
_entry.id   7653d95c5c99c156cfa725968e96b036
#
_cell.length_a   1.000
_cell.length_b   1.000
_cell.length_c   1.000
_cell.angle_alpha   90.00
_cell.angle_beta   90.00
_cell.angle_gamma   90.00
#
_symmetry.space_group_name_H-M   'P 1'
#
loop_
_entity.id
_entity.type
_entity.pdbx_description
1 polymer ?
#
loop_
_entity_poly.entity_id
_entity_poly.type
_entity_poly.pdbx_seq_one_letter_code
_entity_poly.pdbx_strand_id
1 'polypeptide(L)'
;ADAPCSGQSLLAKGIPNPGCFHAAATGGNAKRQRGILLAALQCLVPGGFLLYTTCTYAPEENERNVLYLLKRHPELETVSVPELEPFHSGLTEEACYRLMPFHGAGAGGFTCLLHKKGEKPPLPPLADELLAWPIHTMNSQVS
;
A
#
# COMPACT_ATOMS: atom_id res chain seq x y z
N ALA A 1 3.24 -2.92 1.37
CA ALA A 1 2.20 -3.82 1.89
C ALA A 1 1.00 -3.81 0.95
N ASP A 2 0.89 -4.83 0.14
CA ASP A 2 -0.34 -5.14 -0.60
C ASP A 2 -1.24 -5.92 0.36
N ALA A 3 -2.23 -5.22 0.93
CA ALA A 3 -2.97 -5.75 2.06
C ALA A 3 -4.26 -6.47 1.61
N PRO A 4 -4.63 -7.60 2.25
CA PRO A 4 -5.91 -8.23 2.00
C PRO A 4 -7.04 -7.24 2.28
N CYS A 5 -7.97 -7.11 1.36
CA CYS A 5 -9.03 -6.09 1.37
C CYS A 5 -10.38 -6.67 0.94
N SER A 6 -11.44 -5.86 0.97
CA SER A 6 -12.77 -6.27 0.49
C SER A 6 -12.82 -6.57 -1.02
N GLY A 7 -11.81 -6.17 -1.78
CA GLY A 7 -11.68 -6.55 -3.19
C GLY A 7 -12.75 -5.98 -4.11
N GLN A 8 -13.21 -4.76 -3.85
CA GLN A 8 -14.28 -4.14 -4.65
C GLN A 8 -13.90 -3.98 -6.12
N SER A 9 -12.61 -3.86 -6.44
CA SER A 9 -12.13 -3.76 -7.83
C SER A 9 -12.38 -5.03 -8.66
N LEU A 10 -12.64 -6.18 -8.04
CA LEU A 10 -13.00 -7.40 -8.74
C LEU A 10 -14.26 -7.24 -9.59
N LEU A 11 -15.20 -6.39 -9.13
CA LEU A 11 -16.42 -6.09 -9.87
C LEU A 11 -16.13 -5.42 -11.22
N ALA A 12 -15.11 -4.56 -11.27
CA ALA A 12 -14.69 -3.94 -12.54
C ALA A 12 -14.06 -4.94 -13.52
N LYS A 13 -13.64 -6.11 -13.02
CA LYS A 13 -13.18 -7.25 -13.84
C LYS A 13 -14.30 -8.22 -14.22
N GLY A 14 -15.55 -7.91 -13.84
CA GLY A 14 -16.69 -8.81 -14.06
C GLY A 14 -16.74 -10.01 -13.10
N ILE A 15 -15.92 -10.00 -12.04
CA ILE A 15 -15.86 -11.08 -11.05
C ILE A 15 -16.86 -10.77 -9.93
N PRO A 16 -17.90 -11.61 -9.71
CA PRO A 16 -18.83 -11.42 -8.61
C PRO A 16 -18.12 -11.42 -7.26
N ASN A 17 -18.39 -10.41 -6.45
CA ASN A 17 -17.86 -10.33 -5.08
C ASN A 17 -18.98 -9.84 -4.14
N PRO A 18 -19.97 -10.71 -3.82
CA PRO A 18 -21.09 -10.35 -2.99
C PRO A 18 -20.61 -9.97 -1.58
N GLY A 19 -21.18 -8.91 -1.04
CA GLY A 19 -20.84 -8.44 0.30
C GLY A 19 -19.60 -7.54 0.42
N CYS A 20 -18.86 -7.29 -0.65
CA CYS A 20 -17.67 -6.44 -0.61
C CYS A 20 -17.94 -4.98 -0.18
N PHE A 21 -19.18 -4.51 -0.25
CA PHE A 21 -19.63 -3.19 0.22
C PHE A 21 -20.28 -3.23 1.61
N HIS A 22 -20.45 -4.40 2.22
CA HIS A 22 -21.00 -4.48 3.57
C HIS A 22 -20.06 -3.84 4.59
N ALA A 23 -20.62 -3.02 5.48
CA ALA A 23 -19.86 -2.33 6.53
C ALA A 23 -19.07 -3.30 7.42
N ALA A 24 -19.61 -4.51 7.69
CA ALA A 24 -18.91 -5.54 8.44
C ALA A 24 -17.66 -6.05 7.69
N ALA A 25 -17.73 -6.20 6.36
CA ALA A 25 -16.60 -6.65 5.55
C ALA A 25 -15.51 -5.56 5.48
N THR A 26 -15.88 -4.33 5.14
CA THR A 26 -14.94 -3.21 5.04
C THR A 26 -14.32 -2.88 6.40
N GLY A 27 -15.11 -2.85 7.47
CA GLY A 27 -14.62 -2.60 8.83
C GLY A 27 -13.71 -3.72 9.36
N GLY A 28 -14.06 -4.97 9.10
CA GLY A 28 -13.23 -6.13 9.45
C GLY A 28 -11.88 -6.12 8.75
N ASN A 29 -11.88 -5.85 7.44
CA ASN A 29 -10.65 -5.72 6.65
C ASN A 29 -9.83 -4.51 7.10
N ALA A 30 -10.44 -3.34 7.32
CA ALA A 30 -9.73 -2.17 7.82
C ALA A 30 -8.98 -2.45 9.13
N LYS A 31 -9.61 -3.16 10.06
CA LYS A 31 -8.97 -3.57 11.32
C LYS A 31 -7.78 -4.52 11.09
N ARG A 32 -7.94 -5.50 10.21
CA ARG A 32 -6.87 -6.45 9.84
C ARG A 32 -5.69 -5.70 9.20
N GLN A 33 -5.97 -4.80 8.27
CA GLN A 33 -4.95 -4.00 7.59
C GLN A 33 -4.17 -3.12 8.56
N ARG A 34 -4.82 -2.52 9.57
CA ARG A 34 -4.12 -1.79 10.64
C ARG A 34 -3.11 -2.66 11.37
N GLY A 35 -3.46 -3.90 11.69
CA GLY A 35 -2.54 -4.85 12.30
C GLY A 35 -1.31 -5.13 11.42
N ILE A 36 -1.53 -5.34 10.12
CA ILE A 36 -0.47 -5.56 9.13
C ILE A 36 0.43 -4.32 9.02
N LEU A 37 -0.16 -3.14 8.92
CA LEU A 37 0.59 -1.88 8.80
C LEU A 37 1.41 -1.60 10.05
N LEU A 38 0.86 -1.81 11.25
CA LEU A 38 1.59 -1.66 12.51
C LEU A 38 2.77 -2.64 12.60
N ALA A 39 2.59 -3.89 12.17
CA ALA A 39 3.69 -4.85 12.11
C ALA A 39 4.77 -4.43 11.10
N ALA A 40 4.36 -3.94 9.92
CA ALA A 40 5.30 -3.42 8.92
C ALA A 40 6.10 -2.22 9.44
N LEU A 41 5.47 -1.32 10.21
CA LEU A 41 6.15 -0.17 10.83
C LEU A 41 7.21 -0.56 11.86
N GLN A 42 7.03 -1.68 12.56
CA GLN A 42 8.05 -2.20 13.48
C GLN A 42 9.31 -2.66 12.76
N CYS A 43 9.16 -3.13 11.50
CA CYS A 43 10.27 -3.54 10.65
C CYS A 43 10.91 -2.37 9.89
N LEU A 44 10.24 -1.22 9.86
CA LEU A 44 10.68 -0.06 9.09
C LEU A 44 11.72 0.75 9.87
N VAL A 45 12.92 0.84 9.31
CA VAL A 45 14.00 1.67 9.88
C VAL A 45 13.70 3.17 9.68
N PRO A 46 14.25 4.07 10.51
CA PRO A 46 14.23 5.50 10.23
C PRO A 46 14.79 5.80 8.84
N GLY A 47 14.20 6.75 8.11
CA GLY A 47 14.53 7.03 6.71
C GLY A 47 14.00 6.00 5.71
N GLY A 48 13.26 5.00 6.17
CA GLY A 48 12.67 3.96 5.32
C GLY A 48 11.29 4.35 4.77
N PHE A 49 10.85 3.63 3.75
CA PHE A 49 9.57 3.83 3.08
C PHE A 49 8.68 2.60 3.18
N LEU A 50 7.38 2.83 3.31
CA LEU A 50 6.34 1.80 3.28
C LEU A 50 5.30 2.17 2.23
N LEU A 51 5.19 1.36 1.17
CA LEU A 51 4.11 1.49 0.21
C LEU A 51 2.90 0.67 0.70
N TYR A 52 1.78 1.34 0.89
CA TYR A 52 0.49 0.74 1.22
C TYR A 52 -0.41 0.72 -0.01
N THR A 53 -0.93 -0.46 -0.35
CA THR A 53 -1.82 -0.64 -1.49
C THR A 53 -3.00 -1.54 -1.14
N THR A 54 -4.14 -1.29 -1.78
CA THR A 54 -5.33 -2.15 -1.74
C THR A 54 -6.00 -2.20 -3.09
N CYS A 55 -6.79 -3.23 -3.33
CA CYS A 55 -7.67 -3.35 -4.50
C CYS A 55 -9.14 -3.04 -4.15
N THR A 56 -9.39 -2.11 -3.24
CA THR A 56 -10.73 -1.69 -2.83
C THR A 56 -10.91 -0.18 -2.94
N TYR A 57 -12.16 0.27 -3.00
CA TYR A 57 -12.53 1.69 -3.02
C TYR A 57 -13.02 2.18 -1.64
N ALA A 58 -13.11 1.30 -0.64
CA ALA A 58 -13.63 1.61 0.69
C ALA A 58 -12.71 2.59 1.44
N PRO A 59 -13.18 3.79 1.82
CA PRO A 59 -12.37 4.76 2.57
C PRO A 59 -11.89 4.23 3.93
N GLU A 60 -12.65 3.33 4.55
CA GLU A 60 -12.31 2.66 5.81
C GLU A 60 -11.01 1.87 5.71
N GLU A 61 -10.80 1.23 4.56
CA GLU A 61 -9.65 0.40 4.26
C GLU A 61 -8.48 1.20 3.69
N ASN A 62 -8.72 2.40 3.24
CA ASN A 62 -7.78 3.25 2.51
C ASN A 62 -7.36 4.47 3.36
N GLU A 63 -7.90 5.65 3.07
CA GLU A 63 -7.50 6.91 3.69
C GLU A 63 -7.64 6.89 5.21
N ARG A 64 -8.71 6.30 5.75
CA ARG A 64 -8.92 6.22 7.21
C ARG A 64 -7.85 5.39 7.92
N ASN A 65 -7.28 4.39 7.24
CA ASN A 65 -6.15 3.63 7.77
C ASN A 65 -4.87 4.47 7.76
N VAL A 66 -4.61 5.22 6.70
CA VAL A 66 -3.47 6.15 6.62
C VAL A 66 -3.58 7.20 7.74
N LEU A 67 -4.71 7.88 7.85
CA LEU A 67 -4.94 8.89 8.89
C LEU A 67 -4.83 8.32 10.30
N TYR A 68 -5.29 7.07 10.51
CA TYR A 68 -5.14 6.37 11.78
C TYR A 68 -3.65 6.18 12.16
N LEU A 69 -2.80 5.83 11.19
CA LEU A 69 -1.37 5.67 11.41
C LEU A 69 -0.70 7.01 11.71
N LEU A 70 -0.91 8.01 10.87
CA LEU A 70 -0.31 9.34 11.01
C LEU A 70 -0.64 9.98 12.37
N LYS A 71 -1.87 9.80 12.85
CA LYS A 71 -2.29 10.30 14.17
C LYS A 71 -1.53 9.66 15.33
N ARG A 72 -1.11 8.39 15.20
CA ARG A 72 -0.46 7.63 16.26
C ARG A 72 1.06 7.58 16.14
N HIS A 73 1.55 7.84 14.96
CA HIS A 73 2.96 7.74 14.60
C HIS A 73 3.42 9.06 13.98
N PRO A 74 3.69 10.11 14.81
CA PRO A 74 4.11 11.43 14.32
C PRO A 74 5.46 11.39 13.58
N GLU A 75 6.19 10.30 13.71
CA GLU A 75 7.39 10.01 12.92
C GLU A 75 7.10 9.65 11.47
N LEU A 76 5.83 9.39 11.11
CA LEU A 76 5.42 9.11 9.72
C LEU A 76 4.97 10.38 9.02
N GLU A 77 5.14 10.37 7.71
CA GLU A 77 4.55 11.34 6.78
C GLU A 77 4.16 10.64 5.49
N THR A 78 3.24 11.20 4.74
CA THR A 78 2.94 10.76 3.38
C THR A 78 3.88 11.45 2.40
N VAL A 79 4.24 10.75 1.32
CA VAL A 79 5.15 11.26 0.29
C VAL A 79 4.39 11.47 -1.00
N SER A 80 4.43 12.72 -1.51
CA SER A 80 3.86 13.03 -2.82
C SER A 80 4.63 12.32 -3.94
N VAL A 81 3.87 11.75 -4.87
CA VAL A 81 4.38 11.12 -6.09
C VAL A 81 3.82 11.90 -7.27
N PRO A 82 4.65 12.76 -7.92
CA PRO A 82 4.17 13.70 -8.94
C PRO A 82 3.37 13.04 -10.07
N GLU A 83 3.76 11.83 -10.48
CA GLU A 83 3.09 11.07 -11.53
C GLU A 83 1.67 10.61 -11.14
N LEU A 84 1.38 10.57 -9.85
CA LEU A 84 0.07 10.16 -9.31
C LEU A 84 -0.82 11.33 -8.90
N GLU A 85 -0.34 12.57 -8.95
CA GLU A 85 -1.13 13.76 -8.56
C GLU A 85 -2.49 13.87 -9.29
N PRO A 86 -2.64 13.50 -10.58
CA PRO A 86 -3.96 13.48 -11.23
C PRO A 86 -4.97 12.51 -10.59
N PHE A 87 -4.49 11.60 -9.76
CA PHE A 87 -5.29 10.57 -9.08
C PHE A 87 -5.39 10.81 -7.57
N HIS A 88 -5.03 12.00 -7.11
CA HIS A 88 -5.08 12.35 -5.69
C HIS A 88 -6.49 12.12 -5.12
N SER A 89 -6.56 11.52 -3.93
CA SER A 89 -7.83 11.28 -3.26
C SER A 89 -8.43 12.59 -2.75
N GLY A 90 -9.64 12.92 -3.19
CA GLY A 90 -10.38 14.08 -2.65
C GLY A 90 -10.93 13.89 -1.23
N LEU A 91 -10.59 12.77 -0.54
CA LEU A 91 -11.08 12.45 0.80
C LEU A 91 -10.12 12.85 1.92
N THR A 92 -8.93 13.33 1.58
CA THR A 92 -7.89 13.74 2.52
C THR A 92 -6.92 14.69 1.84
N GLU A 93 -6.24 15.53 2.63
CA GLU A 93 -5.12 16.36 2.16
C GLU A 93 -3.79 15.56 2.07
N GLU A 94 -3.76 14.35 2.64
CA GLU A 94 -2.59 13.49 2.62
C GLU A 94 -2.35 12.92 1.21
N ALA A 95 -1.09 12.65 0.86
CA ALA A 95 -0.70 12.10 -0.45
C ALA A 95 -1.18 10.64 -0.61
N CYS A 96 -2.48 10.51 -0.81
CA CYS A 96 -3.20 9.27 -1.08
C CYS A 96 -3.77 9.31 -2.48
N TYR A 97 -3.67 8.20 -3.20
CA TYR A 97 -4.06 8.14 -4.60
C TYR A 97 -5.08 7.04 -4.86
N ARG A 98 -6.08 7.36 -5.69
CA ARG A 98 -7.16 6.45 -6.10
C ARG A 98 -7.17 6.31 -7.60
N LEU A 99 -6.80 5.13 -8.09
CA LEU A 99 -7.04 4.77 -9.47
C LEU A 99 -8.43 4.15 -9.58
N MET A 100 -9.32 4.80 -10.32
CA MET A 100 -10.68 4.31 -10.53
C MET A 100 -10.78 3.68 -11.93
N PRO A 101 -11.72 2.74 -12.15
CA PRO A 101 -11.86 2.09 -13.46
C PRO A 101 -12.03 3.06 -14.64
N PHE A 102 -12.69 4.17 -14.42
CA PHE A 102 -12.91 5.20 -15.43
C PHE A 102 -11.66 6.01 -15.83
N HIS A 103 -10.57 5.86 -15.08
CA HIS A 103 -9.26 6.42 -15.49
C HIS A 103 -8.56 5.60 -16.57
N GLY A 104 -9.11 4.43 -16.95
CA GLY A 104 -8.52 3.57 -17.99
C GLY A 104 -7.27 2.81 -17.58
N ALA A 105 -6.87 2.86 -16.30
CA ALA A 105 -5.67 2.22 -15.77
C ALA A 105 -5.97 0.87 -15.08
N GLY A 106 -6.91 0.10 -15.62
CA GLY A 106 -7.31 -1.21 -15.09
C GLY A 106 -8.50 -1.15 -14.13
N ALA A 107 -8.62 -2.14 -13.25
CA ALA A 107 -9.77 -2.28 -12.34
C ALA A 107 -9.76 -1.29 -11.17
N GLY A 108 -8.69 -0.53 -11.03
CA GLY A 108 -8.53 0.45 -9.97
C GLY A 108 -7.99 -0.11 -8.65
N GLY A 109 -7.69 0.80 -7.75
CA GLY A 109 -7.10 0.50 -6.45
C GLY A 109 -6.74 1.77 -5.70
N PHE A 110 -6.08 1.58 -4.58
CA PHE A 110 -5.58 2.66 -3.74
C PHE A 110 -4.08 2.48 -3.47
N THR A 111 -3.35 3.58 -3.36
CA THR A 111 -1.95 3.58 -2.97
C THR A 111 -1.59 4.81 -2.15
N CYS A 112 -0.68 4.62 -1.20
CA CYS A 112 -0.08 5.68 -0.40
C CYS A 112 1.35 5.31 -0.05
N LEU A 113 2.29 6.21 -0.30
CA LEU A 113 3.68 6.05 0.09
C LEU A 113 3.91 6.75 1.42
N LEU A 114 4.31 6.01 2.43
CA LEU A 114 4.66 6.49 3.77
C LEU A 114 6.17 6.51 3.95
N HIS A 115 6.69 7.54 4.58
CA HIS A 115 8.09 7.69 4.95
C HIS A 115 8.21 7.76 6.47
N LYS A 116 9.13 7.02 7.04
CA LYS A 116 9.49 7.13 8.46
C LYS A 116 10.64 8.11 8.60
N LYS A 117 10.37 9.26 9.19
CA LYS A 117 11.37 10.32 9.43
C LYS A 117 12.58 9.81 10.21
N GLY A 118 13.73 10.40 9.97
CA GLY A 118 14.98 10.08 10.63
C GLY A 118 16.07 9.65 9.65
N GLU A 119 17.27 9.51 10.16
CA GLU A 119 18.41 9.06 9.37
C GLU A 119 18.39 7.55 9.21
N LYS A 120 18.61 7.10 7.98
CA LYS A 120 18.72 5.68 7.68
C LYS A 120 20.00 5.14 8.34
N PRO A 121 19.90 4.10 9.17
CA PRO A 121 21.09 3.49 9.75
C PRO A 121 21.99 2.94 8.64
N PRO A 122 23.32 2.92 8.86
CA PRO A 122 24.23 2.28 7.92
C PRO A 122 23.81 0.83 7.71
N LEU A 123 23.77 0.40 6.45
CA LEU A 123 23.51 -1.00 6.15
C LEU A 123 24.62 -1.85 6.79
N PRO A 124 24.28 -2.94 7.47
CA PRO A 124 25.28 -3.92 7.87
C PRO A 124 26.02 -4.40 6.61
N PRO A 125 27.33 -4.70 6.73
CA PRO A 125 28.04 -5.30 5.62
C PRO A 125 27.28 -6.56 5.17
N LEU A 126 27.05 -6.67 3.86
CA LEU A 126 26.47 -7.89 3.29
C LEU A 126 27.36 -9.05 3.67
N ALA A 127 26.80 -10.07 4.31
CA ALA A 127 27.53 -11.30 4.56
C ALA A 127 27.97 -11.89 3.21
N ASP A 128 29.22 -12.37 3.14
CA ASP A 128 29.79 -12.93 1.90
C ASP A 128 28.91 -14.03 1.31
N GLU A 129 28.16 -14.75 2.14
CA GLU A 129 27.16 -15.74 1.74
C GLU A 129 26.02 -15.16 0.89
N LEU A 130 25.62 -13.90 1.11
CA LEU A 130 24.59 -13.21 0.30
C LEU A 130 25.15 -12.72 -1.03
N LEU A 131 26.44 -12.41 -1.08
CA LEU A 131 27.12 -12.05 -2.33
C LEU A 131 27.33 -13.28 -3.23
N ALA A 132 27.40 -14.47 -2.64
CA ALA A 132 27.53 -15.75 -3.33
C ALA A 132 26.18 -16.33 -3.83
N TRP A 133 25.05 -15.65 -3.57
CA TRP A 133 23.74 -16.10 -4.04
C TRP A 133 23.71 -16.14 -5.57
N PRO A 134 23.50 -17.32 -6.19
CA PRO A 134 23.44 -17.41 -7.64
C PRO A 134 22.23 -16.63 -8.15
N ILE A 135 22.47 -15.51 -8.81
CA ILE A 135 21.44 -14.80 -9.57
C ILE A 135 21.15 -15.69 -10.79
N HIS A 136 20.15 -16.55 -10.68
CA HIS A 136 19.59 -17.19 -11.85
C HIS A 136 18.89 -16.11 -12.68
N THR A 137 19.58 -15.59 -13.68
CA THR A 137 18.94 -14.84 -14.76
C THR A 137 17.94 -15.80 -15.40
N MET A 138 16.65 -15.53 -15.18
CA MET A 138 15.61 -16.20 -15.95
C MET A 138 15.80 -15.74 -17.40
N ASN A 139 16.46 -16.61 -18.18
CA ASN A 139 16.52 -16.44 -19.63
C ASN A 139 15.08 -16.47 -20.15
N SER A 140 14.64 -15.33 -20.69
CA SER A 140 13.44 -15.17 -21.48
C SER A 140 13.57 -16.06 -22.74
N GLN A 141 13.16 -17.31 -22.62
CA GLN A 141 12.73 -18.09 -23.78
C GLN A 141 11.21 -18.06 -23.80
N VAL A 142 10.68 -17.01 -24.41
CA VAL A 142 9.36 -17.02 -25.01
C VAL A 142 9.61 -17.06 -26.50
N SER A 143 9.53 -18.23 -27.05
CA SER A 143 9.35 -18.48 -28.50
C SER A 143 7.86 -18.52 -28.80
#